data_180cd9cb4243824c3baf209177f00f3b
#
_entry.id   180cd9cb4243824c3baf209177f00f3b
#
_cell.length_a   1.000
_cell.length_b   1.000
_cell.length_c   1.000
_cell.angle_alpha   90.00
_cell.angle_beta   90.00
_cell.angle_gamma   90.00
#
_symmetry.space_group_name_H-M   'P 1'
#
loop_
_entity.id
_entity.type
_entity.pdbx_description
1 polymer ?
#
loop_
_entity_poly.entity_id
_entity_poly.type
_entity_poly.pdbx_seq_one_letter_code
_entity_poly.pdbx_strand_id
1 'polypeptide(L)'
;VGKVTGFLEYEREDRDYEPVEERIRHWHEFILPLPEADYRTQAARCMNCGVPYCQGTGSLRPGTPGCPVNNQIPDWNDLVYAGNWDEAARNLHSTNNFPEVTGRVCPAPCEASCTLNIDENPVTIKSIECAIADRAIAQGLKPEPATALTGKKVAVVGSGPAGMACAQQLARAGHSVHVYEKLAKAGGLLRYGIPDFKMEKHHVDRRVAQMQAEGVVFHYAAHVGVNVPAEKLLADYDAIVLTGGSEK
;
A
#
# COMPACT_ATOMS: atom_id res chain seq x y z
N VAL A 1 -21.40 9.79 -2.09
CA VAL A 1 -22.15 8.63 -1.54
C VAL A 1 -22.41 7.68 -2.68
N GLY A 2 -21.92 6.44 -2.59
CA GLY A 2 -22.24 5.38 -3.54
C GLY A 2 -23.76 5.25 -3.77
N LYS A 3 -24.29 4.10 -3.91
CA LYS A 3 -25.74 3.94 -3.99
C LYS A 3 -26.30 3.78 -2.57
N VAL A 4 -27.22 4.68 -2.15
CA VAL A 4 -27.77 4.72 -0.77
C VAL A 4 -28.35 3.34 -0.34
N THR A 5 -28.90 2.58 -1.27
CA THR A 5 -29.49 1.25 -1.04
C THR A 5 -28.63 0.11 -1.58
N GLY A 6 -27.41 0.39 -2.05
CA GLY A 6 -26.57 -0.60 -2.71
C GLY A 6 -26.27 -1.84 -1.87
N PHE A 7 -26.10 -1.67 -0.56
CA PHE A 7 -25.87 -2.78 0.36
C PHE A 7 -27.10 -3.70 0.56
N LEU A 8 -28.29 -3.24 0.20
CA LEU A 8 -29.53 -4.03 0.20
C LEU A 8 -29.80 -4.72 -1.16
N GLU A 9 -29.25 -4.17 -2.22
CA GLU A 9 -29.55 -4.61 -3.59
C GLU A 9 -28.51 -5.56 -4.16
N TYR A 10 -27.27 -5.44 -3.70
CA TYR A 10 -26.13 -6.20 -4.21
C TYR A 10 -25.53 -7.09 -3.14
N GLU A 11 -25.38 -8.36 -3.47
CA GLU A 11 -24.66 -9.30 -2.63
C GLU A 11 -23.15 -9.00 -2.62
N ARG A 12 -22.49 -9.41 -1.54
CA ARG A 12 -21.03 -9.32 -1.47
C ARG A 12 -20.39 -10.30 -2.43
N GLU A 13 -19.50 -9.80 -3.25
CA GLU A 13 -18.66 -10.57 -4.14
C GLU A 13 -17.18 -10.20 -3.91
N ASP A 14 -16.31 -11.18 -3.91
CA ASP A 14 -14.87 -10.98 -3.72
C ASP A 14 -14.12 -11.66 -4.87
N ARG A 15 -12.83 -11.35 -4.98
CA ARG A 15 -11.92 -12.00 -5.92
C ARG A 15 -11.90 -13.50 -5.69
N ASP A 16 -11.88 -14.25 -6.77
CA ASP A 16 -11.79 -15.69 -6.75
C ASP A 16 -10.33 -16.16 -6.85
N TYR A 17 -10.14 -17.45 -6.82
CA TYR A 17 -8.86 -18.11 -6.98
C TYR A 17 -8.88 -19.01 -8.22
N GLU A 18 -7.72 -19.15 -8.85
CA GLU A 18 -7.54 -20.19 -9.86
C GLU A 18 -7.92 -21.58 -9.31
N PRO A 19 -8.43 -22.49 -10.17
CA PRO A 19 -8.70 -23.87 -9.78
C PRO A 19 -7.48 -24.52 -9.10
N VAL A 20 -7.72 -25.37 -8.10
CA VAL A 20 -6.63 -26.00 -7.32
C VAL A 20 -5.65 -26.74 -8.21
N GLU A 21 -6.15 -27.44 -9.24
CA GLU A 21 -5.36 -28.22 -10.19
C GLU A 21 -4.41 -27.36 -11.03
N GLU A 22 -4.70 -26.08 -11.18
CA GLU A 22 -3.86 -25.12 -11.91
C GLU A 22 -2.87 -24.45 -10.98
N ARG A 23 -3.33 -23.84 -9.88
CA ARG A 23 -2.47 -23.10 -8.95
C ARG A 23 -1.40 -23.92 -8.24
N ILE A 24 -1.54 -25.23 -8.14
CA ILE A 24 -0.49 -26.09 -7.60
C ILE A 24 0.67 -26.36 -8.58
N ARG A 25 0.55 -25.92 -9.85
CA ARG A 25 1.55 -26.14 -10.90
C ARG A 25 2.53 -24.98 -11.05
N HIS A 26 2.31 -23.87 -10.35
CA HIS A 26 3.16 -22.67 -10.43
C HIS A 26 3.24 -21.94 -9.07
N TRP A 27 4.09 -20.91 -9.03
CA TRP A 27 4.30 -20.07 -7.85
C TRP A 27 3.89 -18.61 -8.07
N HIS A 28 3.17 -18.32 -9.17
CA HIS A 28 2.63 -16.99 -9.48
C HIS A 28 1.42 -16.67 -8.61
N GLU A 29 1.03 -15.40 -8.56
CA GLU A 29 -0.24 -15.00 -7.96
C GLU A 29 -1.38 -15.74 -8.64
N PHE A 30 -2.29 -16.29 -7.85
CA PHE A 30 -3.42 -17.11 -8.33
C PHE A 30 -4.79 -16.49 -8.00
N ILE A 31 -4.80 -15.20 -7.60
CA ILE A 31 -6.04 -14.48 -7.34
C ILE A 31 -6.57 -13.93 -8.66
N LEU A 32 -7.82 -14.25 -8.97
CA LEU A 32 -8.51 -13.77 -10.14
C LEU A 32 -9.24 -12.46 -9.82
N PRO A 33 -8.93 -11.34 -10.51
CA PRO A 33 -9.62 -10.08 -10.27
C PRO A 33 -11.07 -10.15 -10.73
N LEU A 34 -11.96 -9.36 -10.12
CA LEU A 34 -13.30 -9.14 -10.63
C LEU A 34 -13.27 -8.27 -11.90
N PRO A 35 -14.28 -8.38 -12.77
CA PRO A 35 -14.53 -7.42 -13.84
C PRO A 35 -14.72 -6.00 -13.29
N GLU A 36 -14.41 -4.98 -14.09
CA GLU A 36 -14.55 -3.57 -13.68
C GLU A 36 -15.97 -3.22 -13.23
N ALA A 37 -16.98 -3.73 -13.93
CA ALA A 37 -18.39 -3.50 -13.60
C ALA A 37 -18.75 -4.03 -12.21
N ASP A 38 -18.16 -5.17 -11.83
CA ASP A 38 -18.43 -5.81 -10.54
C ASP A 38 -17.73 -5.04 -9.41
N TYR A 39 -16.52 -4.54 -9.62
CA TYR A 39 -15.89 -3.63 -8.65
C TYR A 39 -16.73 -2.38 -8.40
N ARG A 40 -17.34 -1.79 -9.43
CA ARG A 40 -18.26 -0.66 -9.29
C ARG A 40 -19.49 -1.04 -8.48
N THR A 41 -20.07 -2.22 -8.74
CA THR A 41 -21.19 -2.77 -7.98
C THR A 41 -20.81 -3.00 -6.51
N GLN A 42 -19.64 -3.58 -6.25
CA GLN A 42 -19.16 -3.79 -4.89
C GLN A 42 -18.89 -2.46 -4.15
N ALA A 43 -18.36 -1.47 -4.83
CA ALA A 43 -18.15 -0.13 -4.28
C ALA A 43 -19.48 0.57 -3.93
N ALA A 44 -20.55 0.32 -4.71
CA ALA A 44 -21.89 0.83 -4.44
C ALA A 44 -22.48 0.34 -3.12
N ARG A 45 -21.99 -0.78 -2.57
CA ARG A 45 -22.42 -1.31 -1.27
C ARG A 45 -21.99 -0.46 -0.08
N CYS A 46 -21.04 0.47 -0.27
CA CYS A 46 -20.59 1.35 0.80
C CYS A 46 -21.69 2.35 1.18
N MET A 47 -22.12 2.31 2.45
CA MET A 47 -23.16 3.21 2.98
C MET A 47 -22.65 4.64 3.24
N ASN A 48 -21.34 4.87 3.16
CA ASN A 48 -20.70 6.13 3.56
C ASN A 48 -21.15 6.55 4.98
N CYS A 49 -20.86 5.69 5.96
CA CYS A 49 -21.27 5.89 7.35
C CYS A 49 -20.77 7.24 7.89
N GLY A 50 -21.58 7.97 8.66
CA GLY A 50 -21.19 9.24 9.30
C GLY A 50 -19.99 9.08 10.26
N VAL A 51 -19.83 7.87 10.86
CA VAL A 51 -18.64 7.46 11.60
C VAL A 51 -18.09 6.19 10.91
N PRO A 52 -17.17 6.33 9.95
CA PRO A 52 -16.68 5.19 9.18
C PRO A 52 -15.62 4.42 9.97
N TYR A 53 -16.02 3.44 10.75
CA TYR A 53 -15.08 2.60 11.53
C TYR A 53 -14.04 1.88 10.66
N CYS A 54 -14.36 1.60 9.40
CA CYS A 54 -13.41 1.03 8.44
C CYS A 54 -12.20 1.94 8.19
N GLN A 55 -12.39 3.26 8.19
CA GLN A 55 -11.33 4.25 8.01
C GLN A 55 -10.38 4.33 9.22
N GLY A 56 -10.82 3.87 10.39
CA GLY A 56 -10.10 4.00 11.64
C GLY A 56 -10.42 5.28 12.39
N THR A 57 -9.97 5.36 13.63
CA THR A 57 -10.26 6.47 14.53
C THR A 57 -9.12 7.49 14.62
N GLY A 58 -8.08 7.37 13.78
CA GLY A 58 -6.87 8.19 13.86
C GLY A 58 -6.01 7.93 15.10
N SER A 59 -6.34 6.92 15.89
CA SER A 59 -5.61 6.56 17.10
C SER A 59 -4.62 5.44 16.83
N LEU A 60 -3.35 5.63 17.24
CA LEU A 60 -2.30 4.60 17.20
C LEU A 60 -2.37 3.60 18.36
N ARG A 61 -3.48 3.60 19.13
CA ARG A 61 -3.63 2.67 20.25
C ARG A 61 -3.86 1.25 19.74
N PRO A 62 -3.23 0.24 20.34
CA PRO A 62 -3.51 -1.16 20.04
C PRO A 62 -5.01 -1.47 20.19
N GLY A 63 -5.58 -2.21 19.25
CA GLY A 63 -7.01 -2.57 19.25
C GLY A 63 -7.95 -1.49 18.69
N THR A 64 -7.44 -0.39 18.14
CA THR A 64 -8.25 0.57 17.39
C THR A 64 -8.82 -0.11 16.14
N PRO A 65 -10.14 -0.03 15.90
CA PRO A 65 -10.74 -0.61 14.70
C PRO A 65 -10.35 0.16 13.43
N GLY A 66 -10.42 -0.52 12.29
CA GLY A 66 -10.27 0.08 10.97
C GLY A 66 -8.84 0.13 10.45
N CYS A 67 -8.65 0.93 9.43
CA CYS A 67 -7.39 1.06 8.71
C CYS A 67 -6.35 1.84 9.53
N PRO A 68 -5.17 1.28 9.84
CA PRO A 68 -4.16 1.96 10.65
C PRO A 68 -3.51 3.17 9.93
N VAL A 69 -3.60 3.25 8.61
CA VAL A 69 -3.13 4.41 7.83
C VAL A 69 -4.26 5.38 7.49
N ASN A 70 -5.45 5.16 8.04
CA ASN A 70 -6.64 6.00 7.86
C ASN A 70 -7.03 6.23 6.40
N ASN A 71 -7.02 5.18 5.59
CA ASN A 71 -7.50 5.24 4.21
C ASN A 71 -8.92 5.82 4.16
N GLN A 72 -9.16 6.75 3.25
CA GLN A 72 -10.45 7.41 3.03
C GLN A 72 -11.41 6.48 2.26
N ILE A 73 -11.73 5.35 2.88
CA ILE A 73 -12.41 4.21 2.26
C ILE A 73 -13.78 4.58 1.67
N PRO A 74 -14.67 5.31 2.37
CA PRO A 74 -15.94 5.72 1.77
C PRO A 74 -15.76 6.60 0.53
N ASP A 75 -14.77 7.48 0.52
CA ASP A 75 -14.57 8.44 -0.56
C ASP A 75 -14.11 7.75 -1.84
N TRP A 76 -13.08 6.88 -1.76
CA TRP A 76 -12.66 6.18 -2.97
C TRP A 76 -13.64 5.08 -3.41
N ASN A 77 -14.48 4.51 -2.52
CA ASN A 77 -15.58 3.66 -2.93
C ASN A 77 -16.62 4.43 -3.76
N ASP A 78 -16.97 5.65 -3.36
CA ASP A 78 -17.87 6.51 -4.12
C ASP A 78 -17.30 6.83 -5.51
N LEU A 79 -16.02 7.18 -5.57
CA LEU A 79 -15.32 7.45 -6.82
C LEU A 79 -15.30 6.24 -7.76
N VAL A 80 -15.04 5.03 -7.23
CA VAL A 80 -15.08 3.78 -8.02
C VAL A 80 -16.48 3.50 -8.53
N TYR A 81 -17.51 3.64 -7.69
CA TYR A 81 -18.90 3.49 -8.11
C TYR A 81 -19.25 4.44 -9.27
N ALA A 82 -18.83 5.70 -9.17
CA ALA A 82 -19.03 6.70 -10.23
C ALA A 82 -18.19 6.44 -11.49
N GLY A 83 -17.20 5.54 -11.44
CA GLY A 83 -16.27 5.27 -12.53
C GLY A 83 -15.07 6.22 -12.60
N ASN A 84 -14.87 7.04 -11.58
CA ASN A 84 -13.79 8.04 -11.48
C ASN A 84 -12.50 7.40 -10.92
N TRP A 85 -11.94 6.44 -11.63
CA TRP A 85 -10.81 5.65 -11.17
C TRP A 85 -9.54 6.45 -10.92
N ASP A 86 -9.24 7.45 -11.74
CA ASP A 86 -8.05 8.30 -11.58
C ASP A 86 -8.13 9.10 -10.27
N GLU A 87 -9.32 9.61 -9.94
CA GLU A 87 -9.57 10.32 -8.69
C GLU A 87 -9.48 9.35 -7.50
N ALA A 88 -10.04 8.13 -7.64
CA ALA A 88 -9.92 7.09 -6.63
C ALA A 88 -8.45 6.73 -6.36
N ALA A 89 -7.61 6.65 -7.39
CA ALA A 89 -6.18 6.41 -7.25
C ALA A 89 -5.47 7.55 -6.53
N ARG A 90 -5.76 8.82 -6.85
CA ARG A 90 -5.21 9.98 -6.14
C ARG A 90 -5.63 9.99 -4.67
N ASN A 91 -6.90 9.75 -4.40
CA ASN A 91 -7.43 9.68 -3.03
C ASN A 91 -6.73 8.57 -2.23
N LEU A 92 -6.65 7.35 -2.78
CA LEU A 92 -6.01 6.21 -2.12
C LEU A 92 -4.52 6.46 -1.84
N HIS A 93 -3.77 7.00 -2.81
CA HIS A 93 -2.35 7.30 -2.64
C HIS A 93 -2.08 8.48 -1.69
N SER A 94 -3.07 9.28 -1.33
CA SER A 94 -2.90 10.36 -0.35
C SER A 94 -2.62 9.84 1.06
N THR A 95 -3.06 8.63 1.38
CA THR A 95 -2.89 8.00 2.69
C THR A 95 -2.05 6.72 2.65
N ASN A 96 -1.97 6.04 1.49
CA ASN A 96 -1.29 4.77 1.33
C ASN A 96 -0.27 4.83 0.19
N ASN A 97 1.01 4.64 0.54
CA ASN A 97 2.10 4.64 -0.44
C ASN A 97 2.09 3.43 -1.38
N PHE A 98 1.63 2.26 -0.89
CA PHE A 98 1.78 0.97 -1.57
C PHE A 98 0.46 0.17 -1.60
N PRO A 99 -0.60 0.72 -2.22
CA PRO A 99 -1.90 0.04 -2.23
C PRO A 99 -1.89 -1.27 -3.03
N GLU A 100 -0.97 -1.44 -3.98
CA GLU A 100 -0.75 -2.72 -4.67
C GLU A 100 -0.25 -3.81 -3.71
N VAL A 101 0.47 -3.44 -2.65
CA VAL A 101 0.96 -4.36 -1.62
C VAL A 101 -0.14 -4.65 -0.61
N THR A 102 -0.74 -3.61 -0.04
CA THR A 102 -1.79 -3.77 0.99
C THR A 102 -3.03 -4.44 0.42
N GLY A 103 -3.42 -4.13 -0.82
CA GLY A 103 -4.50 -4.82 -1.53
C GLY A 103 -4.27 -6.32 -1.74
N ARG A 104 -3.02 -6.80 -1.62
CA ARG A 104 -2.67 -8.22 -1.72
C ARG A 104 -2.49 -8.89 -0.37
N VAL A 105 -1.74 -8.28 0.55
CA VAL A 105 -1.24 -8.97 1.76
C VAL A 105 -1.80 -8.46 3.08
N CYS A 106 -2.52 -7.32 3.09
CA CYS A 106 -3.12 -6.78 4.29
C CYS A 106 -4.21 -7.72 4.83
N PRO A 107 -4.30 -7.95 6.16
CA PRO A 107 -5.38 -8.72 6.76
C PRO A 107 -6.74 -8.02 6.74
N ALA A 108 -6.82 -6.81 6.19
CA ALA A 108 -8.02 -6.00 6.01
C ALA A 108 -8.83 -5.76 7.30
N PRO A 109 -8.23 -5.17 8.35
CA PRO A 109 -8.98 -4.81 9.56
C PRO A 109 -10.10 -3.80 9.29
N CYS A 110 -10.05 -3.10 8.16
CA CYS A 110 -11.10 -2.23 7.67
C CYS A 110 -12.40 -3.01 7.32
N GLU A 111 -12.29 -4.21 6.73
CA GLU A 111 -13.47 -5.05 6.46
C GLU A 111 -14.05 -5.60 7.76
N ALA A 112 -13.21 -6.05 8.69
CA ALA A 112 -13.66 -6.48 10.01
C ALA A 112 -14.39 -5.37 10.79
N SER A 113 -14.02 -4.10 10.55
CA SER A 113 -14.61 -2.92 11.20
C SER A 113 -15.72 -2.26 10.39
N CYS A 114 -16.03 -2.78 9.21
CA CYS A 114 -17.12 -2.25 8.38
C CYS A 114 -18.46 -2.47 9.12
N THR A 115 -19.32 -1.45 9.12
CA THR A 115 -20.65 -1.55 9.76
C THR A 115 -21.49 -2.71 9.20
N LEU A 116 -21.36 -2.98 7.89
CA LEU A 116 -22.03 -4.13 7.25
C LEU A 116 -21.51 -5.49 7.74
N ASN A 117 -20.36 -5.52 8.42
CA ASN A 117 -19.83 -6.76 8.98
C ASN A 117 -20.59 -7.23 10.24
N ILE A 118 -21.50 -6.45 10.76
CA ILE A 118 -22.44 -6.89 11.83
C ILE A 118 -23.24 -8.11 11.35
N ASP A 119 -23.60 -8.12 10.05
CA ASP A 119 -24.29 -9.22 9.39
C ASP A 119 -23.34 -10.11 8.55
N GLU A 120 -22.04 -10.12 8.89
CA GLU A 120 -20.99 -10.90 8.21
C GLU A 120 -20.85 -10.61 6.69
N ASN A 121 -21.29 -9.42 6.25
CA ASN A 121 -21.38 -9.04 4.83
C ASN A 121 -20.71 -7.68 4.54
N PRO A 122 -19.43 -7.47 4.92
CA PRO A 122 -18.73 -6.19 4.75
C PRO A 122 -18.57 -5.81 3.27
N VAL A 123 -18.27 -4.53 3.01
CA VAL A 123 -17.78 -4.12 1.70
C VAL A 123 -16.46 -4.82 1.39
N THR A 124 -16.25 -5.25 0.16
CA THR A 124 -15.01 -5.90 -0.32
C THR A 124 -13.88 -4.86 -0.50
N ILE A 125 -13.49 -4.24 0.60
CA ILE A 125 -12.63 -3.05 0.63
C ILE A 125 -11.25 -3.36 0.04
N LYS A 126 -10.62 -4.45 0.50
CA LYS A 126 -9.27 -4.84 0.08
C LYS A 126 -9.20 -5.14 -1.42
N SER A 127 -10.22 -5.77 -1.97
CA SER A 127 -10.26 -6.09 -3.40
C SER A 127 -10.45 -4.86 -4.26
N ILE A 128 -11.27 -3.91 -3.83
CA ILE A 128 -11.44 -2.61 -4.49
C ILE A 128 -10.14 -1.80 -4.43
N GLU A 129 -9.48 -1.75 -3.27
CA GLU A 129 -8.18 -1.11 -3.09
C GLU A 129 -7.14 -1.65 -4.09
N CYS A 130 -7.05 -2.98 -4.20
CA CYS A 130 -6.15 -3.64 -5.15
C CYS A 130 -6.48 -3.25 -6.59
N ALA A 131 -7.76 -3.25 -6.96
CA ALA A 131 -8.20 -2.89 -8.31
C ALA A 131 -7.86 -1.43 -8.67
N ILE A 132 -8.04 -0.49 -7.74
CA ILE A 132 -7.65 0.91 -7.93
C ILE A 132 -6.14 1.00 -8.22
N ALA A 133 -5.33 0.32 -7.41
CA ALA A 133 -3.88 0.33 -7.56
C ALA A 133 -3.42 -0.31 -8.87
N ASP A 134 -3.90 -1.50 -9.18
CA ASP A 134 -3.50 -2.24 -10.38
C ASP A 134 -3.91 -1.50 -11.66
N ARG A 135 -5.09 -0.88 -11.67
CA ARG A 135 -5.54 -0.03 -12.78
C ARG A 135 -4.65 1.20 -12.95
N ALA A 136 -4.36 1.93 -11.89
CA ALA A 136 -3.47 3.10 -11.95
C ALA A 136 -2.09 2.73 -12.48
N ILE A 137 -1.56 1.57 -12.07
CA ILE A 137 -0.29 1.03 -12.56
C ILE A 137 -0.37 0.69 -14.05
N ALA A 138 -1.42 0.00 -14.47
CA ALA A 138 -1.62 -0.38 -15.88
C ALA A 138 -1.77 0.85 -16.79
N GLN A 139 -2.32 1.94 -16.28
CA GLN A 139 -2.43 3.23 -16.97
C GLN A 139 -1.14 4.07 -16.92
N GLY A 140 -0.06 3.55 -16.33
CA GLY A 140 1.23 4.20 -16.28
C GLY A 140 1.33 5.25 -15.18
N LEU A 141 1.00 4.89 -13.95
CA LEU A 141 1.20 5.72 -12.76
C LEU A 141 2.62 6.34 -12.78
N LYS A 142 2.67 7.67 -12.81
CA LYS A 142 3.91 8.43 -12.98
C LYS A 142 4.60 8.69 -11.64
N PRO A 143 5.95 8.78 -11.63
CA PRO A 143 6.67 9.31 -10.48
C PRO A 143 6.25 10.77 -10.18
N GLU A 144 6.29 11.12 -8.91
CA GLU A 144 5.96 12.46 -8.41
C GLU A 144 7.20 13.09 -7.74
N PRO A 145 8.19 13.58 -8.52
CA PRO A 145 9.36 14.21 -7.94
C PRO A 145 8.99 15.54 -7.25
N ALA A 146 9.73 15.88 -6.22
CA ALA A 146 9.52 17.15 -5.51
C ALA A 146 9.70 18.36 -6.44
N THR A 147 8.83 19.35 -6.29
CA THR A 147 8.88 20.62 -7.05
C THR A 147 9.88 21.62 -6.46
N ALA A 148 10.26 21.46 -5.20
CA ALA A 148 11.22 22.31 -4.50
C ALA A 148 12.11 21.47 -3.57
N LEU A 149 13.41 21.75 -3.53
CA LEU A 149 14.36 21.07 -2.68
C LEU A 149 14.57 21.83 -1.38
N THR A 150 14.62 21.11 -0.26
CA THR A 150 14.86 21.69 1.07
C THR A 150 16.34 21.89 1.40
N GLY A 151 17.22 21.25 0.63
CA GLY A 151 18.66 21.20 0.92
C GLY A 151 19.04 20.25 2.07
N LYS A 152 18.06 19.58 2.70
CA LYS A 152 18.29 18.63 3.79
C LYS A 152 18.52 17.22 3.26
N LYS A 153 19.42 16.50 3.94
CA LYS A 153 19.78 15.12 3.63
C LYS A 153 19.29 14.18 4.73
N VAL A 154 18.59 13.11 4.34
CA VAL A 154 18.08 12.13 5.29
C VAL A 154 18.56 10.73 4.92
N ALA A 155 19.11 10.01 5.89
CA ALA A 155 19.42 8.59 5.76
C ALA A 155 18.28 7.76 6.34
N VAL A 156 17.82 6.76 5.57
CA VAL A 156 16.85 5.77 6.04
C VAL A 156 17.55 4.41 6.13
N VAL A 157 17.59 3.82 7.30
CA VAL A 157 18.27 2.53 7.54
C VAL A 157 17.24 1.41 7.52
N GLY A 158 17.27 0.61 6.47
CA GLY A 158 16.31 -0.46 6.15
C GLY A 158 15.36 -0.07 5.03
N SER A 159 15.15 -1.00 4.10
CA SER A 159 14.27 -0.84 2.93
C SER A 159 13.03 -1.74 2.99
N GLY A 160 12.58 -2.12 4.19
CA GLY A 160 11.28 -2.73 4.39
C GLY A 160 10.15 -1.75 4.08
N PRO A 161 8.87 -2.17 4.17
CA PRO A 161 7.74 -1.30 3.81
C PRO A 161 7.73 0.03 4.57
N ALA A 162 8.09 0.04 5.84
CA ALA A 162 8.17 1.27 6.65
C ALA A 162 9.24 2.22 6.13
N GLY A 163 10.44 1.71 5.85
CA GLY A 163 11.56 2.51 5.32
C GLY A 163 11.28 3.05 3.93
N MET A 164 10.71 2.23 3.06
CA MET A 164 10.32 2.65 1.72
C MET A 164 9.24 3.74 1.75
N ALA A 165 8.20 3.59 2.58
CA ALA A 165 7.14 4.59 2.69
C ALA A 165 7.69 5.92 3.23
N CYS A 166 8.49 5.87 4.29
CA CYS A 166 9.15 7.06 4.83
C CYS A 166 10.06 7.73 3.80
N ALA A 167 10.90 6.96 3.11
CA ALA A 167 11.81 7.47 2.09
C ALA A 167 11.06 8.17 0.93
N GLN A 168 9.97 7.59 0.46
CA GLN A 168 9.16 8.17 -0.60
C GLN A 168 8.54 9.50 -0.17
N GLN A 169 7.92 9.56 1.01
CA GLN A 169 7.31 10.79 1.51
C GLN A 169 8.34 11.90 1.74
N LEU A 170 9.51 11.56 2.29
CA LEU A 170 10.60 12.53 2.48
C LEU A 170 11.14 13.06 1.14
N ALA A 171 11.29 12.18 0.14
CA ALA A 171 11.73 12.61 -1.21
C ALA A 171 10.70 13.53 -1.86
N ARG A 172 9.41 13.21 -1.79
CA ARG A 172 8.31 14.06 -2.27
C ARG A 172 8.22 15.40 -1.53
N ALA A 173 8.62 15.43 -0.26
CA ALA A 173 8.75 16.66 0.52
C ALA A 173 10.00 17.50 0.16
N GLY A 174 10.85 17.03 -0.76
CA GLY A 174 12.00 17.76 -1.27
C GLY A 174 13.31 17.50 -0.55
N HIS A 175 13.39 16.49 0.30
CA HIS A 175 14.64 16.09 0.93
C HIS A 175 15.49 15.19 0.04
N SER A 176 16.82 15.27 0.15
CA SER A 176 17.73 14.29 -0.45
C SER A 176 17.72 13.03 0.42
N VAL A 177 17.19 11.92 -0.11
CA VAL A 177 16.95 10.71 0.68
C VAL A 177 17.82 9.55 0.20
N HIS A 178 18.54 8.94 1.14
CA HIS A 178 19.39 7.78 0.91
C HIS A 178 18.94 6.61 1.79
N VAL A 179 18.58 5.50 1.16
CA VAL A 179 18.14 4.27 1.84
C VAL A 179 19.31 3.29 1.89
N TYR A 180 19.67 2.84 3.09
CA TYR A 180 20.72 1.85 3.33
C TYR A 180 20.09 0.48 3.60
N GLU A 181 20.33 -0.47 2.72
CA GLU A 181 19.81 -1.82 2.80
C GLU A 181 20.93 -2.84 2.92
N LYS A 182 20.89 -3.66 3.97
CA LYS A 182 21.91 -4.68 4.22
C LYS A 182 21.92 -5.82 3.21
N LEU A 183 20.77 -6.10 2.59
CA LEU A 183 20.59 -7.15 1.59
C LEU A 183 20.86 -6.62 0.17
N ALA A 184 20.89 -7.54 -0.79
CA ALA A 184 21.19 -7.23 -2.18
C ALA A 184 20.07 -6.49 -2.92
N LYS A 185 18.84 -6.49 -2.40
CA LYS A 185 17.67 -5.82 -2.99
C LYS A 185 16.77 -5.24 -1.91
N ALA A 186 16.06 -4.16 -2.25
CA ALA A 186 15.07 -3.56 -1.38
C ALA A 186 13.80 -4.40 -1.25
N GLY A 187 13.02 -4.12 -0.19
CA GLY A 187 11.70 -4.67 0.06
C GLY A 187 11.53 -5.37 1.41
N GLY A 188 12.61 -5.68 2.11
CA GLY A 188 12.53 -6.37 3.40
C GLY A 188 11.66 -7.63 3.32
N LEU A 189 10.73 -7.82 4.25
CA LEU A 189 9.83 -8.98 4.26
C LEU A 189 8.89 -9.06 3.04
N LEU A 190 8.62 -7.96 2.35
CA LEU A 190 7.85 -8.00 1.10
C LEU A 190 8.56 -8.85 0.04
N ARG A 191 9.89 -8.79 0.02
CA ARG A 191 10.72 -9.57 -0.90
C ARG A 191 11.15 -10.91 -0.33
N TYR A 192 11.60 -10.94 0.90
CA TYR A 192 12.29 -12.10 1.47
C TYR A 192 11.41 -12.95 2.40
N GLY A 193 10.18 -12.50 2.71
CA GLY A 193 9.25 -13.19 3.60
C GLY A 193 7.94 -13.61 2.95
N ILE A 194 7.39 -12.81 2.03
CA ILE A 194 6.12 -13.10 1.36
C ILE A 194 6.38 -13.98 0.13
N PRO A 195 5.71 -15.13 -0.01
CA PRO A 195 5.85 -15.98 -1.20
C PRO A 195 5.19 -15.34 -2.44
N ASP A 196 5.73 -15.68 -3.63
CA ASP A 196 5.28 -15.09 -4.91
C ASP A 196 3.82 -15.37 -5.21
N PHE A 197 3.30 -16.51 -4.82
CA PHE A 197 1.89 -16.84 -5.02
C PHE A 197 0.91 -15.93 -4.24
N LYS A 198 1.40 -15.16 -3.26
CA LYS A 198 0.63 -14.11 -2.57
C LYS A 198 0.90 -12.71 -3.11
N MET A 199 2.13 -12.45 -3.54
CA MET A 199 2.57 -11.17 -4.09
C MET A 199 3.88 -11.35 -4.85
N GLU A 200 3.84 -11.22 -6.16
CA GLU A 200 5.02 -11.30 -7.02
C GLU A 200 5.97 -10.13 -6.81
N LYS A 201 7.27 -10.38 -6.95
CA LYS A 201 8.30 -9.40 -6.62
C LYS A 201 8.42 -8.26 -7.62
N HIS A 202 7.83 -8.40 -8.81
CA HIS A 202 7.78 -7.31 -9.78
C HIS A 202 7.03 -6.07 -9.25
N HIS A 203 6.06 -6.23 -8.34
CA HIS A 203 5.40 -5.11 -7.66
C HIS A 203 6.38 -4.29 -6.84
N VAL A 204 7.28 -4.97 -6.10
CA VAL A 204 8.33 -4.30 -5.32
C VAL A 204 9.35 -3.64 -6.25
N ASP A 205 9.79 -4.35 -7.30
CA ASP A 205 10.79 -3.82 -8.25
C ASP A 205 10.27 -2.57 -8.96
N ARG A 206 9.01 -2.58 -9.40
CA ARG A 206 8.35 -1.41 -10.00
C ARG A 206 8.30 -0.22 -9.03
N ARG A 207 7.94 -0.46 -7.78
CA ARG A 207 7.85 0.61 -6.78
C ARG A 207 9.24 1.19 -6.46
N VAL A 208 10.26 0.36 -6.35
CA VAL A 208 11.65 0.83 -6.19
C VAL A 208 12.08 1.69 -7.36
N ALA A 209 11.80 1.26 -8.60
CA ALA A 209 12.11 2.05 -9.80
C ALA A 209 11.39 3.41 -9.81
N GLN A 210 10.12 3.46 -9.40
CA GLN A 210 9.37 4.70 -9.23
C GLN A 210 10.02 5.62 -8.19
N MET A 211 10.36 5.09 -7.02
CA MET A 211 11.01 5.86 -5.95
C MET A 211 12.38 6.41 -6.39
N GLN A 212 13.13 5.65 -7.16
CA GLN A 212 14.40 6.12 -7.76
C GLN A 212 14.15 7.28 -8.73
N ALA A 213 13.09 7.20 -9.54
CA ALA A 213 12.69 8.30 -10.42
C ALA A 213 12.16 9.53 -9.65
N GLU A 214 11.66 9.35 -8.44
CA GLU A 214 11.29 10.41 -7.49
C GLU A 214 12.50 10.98 -6.71
N GLY A 215 13.72 10.45 -6.95
CA GLY A 215 14.96 10.98 -6.37
C GLY A 215 15.50 10.22 -5.15
N VAL A 216 14.89 9.07 -4.78
CA VAL A 216 15.42 8.23 -3.69
C VAL A 216 16.64 7.44 -4.17
N VAL A 217 17.73 7.50 -3.41
CA VAL A 217 18.96 6.75 -3.68
C VAL A 217 19.03 5.52 -2.79
N PHE A 218 19.16 4.32 -3.40
CA PHE A 218 19.30 3.07 -2.66
C PHE A 218 20.76 2.60 -2.66
N HIS A 219 21.25 2.27 -1.47
CA HIS A 219 22.57 1.65 -1.23
C HIS A 219 22.34 0.21 -0.78
N TYR A 220 22.64 -0.76 -1.64
CA TYR A 220 22.50 -2.17 -1.36
C TYR A 220 23.78 -2.78 -0.76
N ALA A 221 23.66 -3.92 -0.10
CA ALA A 221 24.73 -4.55 0.66
C ALA A 221 25.41 -3.59 1.65
N ALA A 222 24.66 -2.61 2.13
CA ALA A 222 25.11 -1.54 3.00
C ALA A 222 24.52 -1.74 4.42
N HIS A 223 25.23 -2.48 5.25
CA HIS A 223 24.83 -2.81 6.61
C HIS A 223 25.38 -1.77 7.58
N VAL A 224 24.54 -0.86 8.01
CA VAL A 224 24.92 0.19 8.98
C VAL A 224 25.31 -0.45 10.32
N GLY A 225 26.43 -0.03 10.86
CA GLY A 225 27.04 -0.61 12.07
C GLY A 225 27.94 -1.83 11.79
N VAL A 226 28.01 -2.32 10.55
CA VAL A 226 28.88 -3.45 10.18
C VAL A 226 29.91 -3.04 9.11
N ASN A 227 29.43 -2.73 7.88
CA ASN A 227 30.30 -2.28 6.80
C ASN A 227 30.11 -0.80 6.43
N VAL A 228 29.07 -0.16 6.98
CA VAL A 228 28.85 1.28 6.92
C VAL A 228 28.89 1.83 8.35
N PRO A 229 29.91 2.60 8.74
CA PRO A 229 30.01 3.17 10.09
C PRO A 229 28.83 4.10 10.41
N ALA A 230 28.24 3.95 11.60
CA ALA A 230 27.13 4.80 12.02
C ALA A 230 27.55 6.28 12.16
N GLU A 231 28.77 6.51 12.59
CA GLU A 231 29.38 7.85 12.73
C GLU A 231 29.41 8.60 11.39
N LYS A 232 29.60 7.87 10.29
CA LYS A 232 29.55 8.45 8.94
C LYS A 232 28.16 8.99 8.63
N LEU A 233 27.10 8.26 8.97
CA LEU A 233 25.73 8.75 8.77
C LEU A 233 25.44 9.98 9.64
N LEU A 234 25.92 9.98 10.89
CA LEU A 234 25.77 11.12 11.80
C LEU A 234 26.49 12.38 11.30
N ALA A 235 27.59 12.22 10.57
CA ALA A 235 28.36 13.34 10.02
C ALA A 235 27.77 13.85 8.67
N ASP A 236 27.24 12.96 7.84
CA ASP A 236 26.88 13.25 6.44
C ASP A 236 25.40 13.65 6.25
N TYR A 237 24.54 13.39 7.25
CA TYR A 237 23.09 13.58 7.14
C TYR A 237 22.53 14.49 8.24
N ASP A 238 21.51 15.27 7.90
CA ASP A 238 20.77 16.12 8.83
C ASP A 238 19.86 15.30 9.77
N ALA A 239 19.38 14.13 9.31
CA ALA A 239 18.57 13.22 10.09
C ALA A 239 18.77 11.76 9.66
N ILE A 240 18.55 10.84 10.60
CA ILE A 240 18.59 9.40 10.37
C ILE A 240 17.27 8.78 10.85
N VAL A 241 16.67 7.95 10.01
CA VAL A 241 15.46 7.19 10.33
C VAL A 241 15.82 5.71 10.43
N LEU A 242 15.51 5.08 11.55
CA LEU A 242 15.78 3.66 11.79
C LEU A 242 14.52 2.84 11.49
N THR A 243 14.58 2.00 10.47
CA THR A 243 13.50 1.11 10.04
C THR A 243 14.02 -0.30 9.80
N GLY A 244 14.88 -0.79 10.68
CA GLY A 244 15.59 -2.07 10.56
C GLY A 244 14.71 -3.31 10.64
N GLY A 245 13.41 -3.17 10.92
CA GLY A 245 12.49 -4.27 11.10
C GLY A 245 12.63 -4.96 12.45
N SER A 246 12.14 -6.21 12.54
CA SER A 246 12.27 -7.05 13.73
C SER A 246 13.30 -8.14 13.48
N GLU A 247 14.31 -8.21 14.33
CA GLU A 247 15.31 -9.28 14.35
C GLU A 247 15.27 -9.97 15.73
N LYS A 248 15.74 -11.23 15.76
CA LYS A 248 15.89 -11.98 17.02
C LYS A 248 17.12 -11.51 17.77
#